data_cedd6cc95bbaa2c777126d3908ad52dd
#
_entry.id   cedd6cc95bbaa2c777126d3908ad52dd
#
_cell.length_a   1.000
_cell.length_b   1.000
_cell.length_c   1.000
_cell.angle_alpha   90.00
_cell.angle_beta   90.00
_cell.angle_gamma   90.00
#
_symmetry.space_group_name_H-M   'P 1'
#
loop_
_entity.id
_entity.type
_entity.pdbx_description
1 polymer ?
#
loop_
_entity_poly.entity_id
_entity_poly.type
_entity_poly.pdbx_seq_one_letter_code
_entity_poly.pdbx_strand_id
1 'polypeptide(L)'
;MYAFGVACLIFVGACQDQRGLPKKALDWSSSRPVSDPFEARDADIIGDSIFVQVSYSGGCAEHEFELQTLGPQVRSLPPKQQIILFHQANGDACRAHIEQTLSFSLHPFRMSPHGITVLLFNDTTLIYRYE
;
A
#
# COMPACT_ATOMS: atom_id res chain seq x y z
N MET A 1 0.32 64.35 53.81
CA MET A 1 -0.91 64.31 52.96
C MET A 1 -0.62 63.29 51.87
N TYR A 2 -1.44 62.29 51.84
CA TYR A 2 -1.14 61.00 51.20
C TYR A 2 -1.48 61.05 49.70
N ALA A 3 -0.51 60.70 48.88
CA ALA A 3 -0.73 60.40 47.45
C ALA A 3 -0.82 58.92 47.26
N PHE A 4 -2.01 58.42 46.96
CA PHE A 4 -2.24 57.04 46.57
C PHE A 4 -1.89 56.83 45.09
N GLY A 5 -0.79 56.13 44.87
CA GLY A 5 -0.43 55.65 43.53
C GLY A 5 -1.21 54.36 43.20
N VAL A 6 -2.07 54.44 42.23
CA VAL A 6 -2.76 53.29 41.65
C VAL A 6 -1.82 52.59 40.67
N ALA A 7 -1.29 51.46 41.06
CA ALA A 7 -0.51 50.61 40.18
C ALA A 7 -1.48 49.85 39.24
N CYS A 8 -1.51 50.21 37.98
CA CYS A 8 -2.24 49.52 36.92
C CYS A 8 -1.44 48.31 36.49
N LEU A 9 -1.81 47.14 37.00
CA LEU A 9 -1.28 45.83 36.57
C LEU A 9 -1.91 45.49 35.20
N ILE A 10 -1.13 45.70 34.16
CA ILE A 10 -1.49 45.21 32.82
C ILE A 10 -1.19 43.73 32.77
N PHE A 11 -2.25 42.92 32.90
CA PHE A 11 -2.17 41.51 32.56
C PHE A 11 -2.11 41.38 31.04
N VAL A 12 -0.88 41.22 30.53
CA VAL A 12 -0.68 40.73 29.15
C VAL A 12 -1.02 39.23 29.14
N GLY A 13 -2.26 38.92 28.81
CA GLY A 13 -2.67 37.53 28.55
C GLY A 13 -1.91 37.04 27.32
N ALA A 14 -0.88 36.25 27.53
CA ALA A 14 -0.26 35.46 26.48
C ALA A 14 -1.24 34.38 26.05
N CYS A 15 -1.95 34.62 24.96
CA CYS A 15 -2.63 33.56 24.21
C CYS A 15 -1.57 32.64 23.66
N GLN A 16 -1.26 31.59 24.39
CA GLN A 16 -0.54 30.44 23.85
C GLN A 16 -1.49 29.70 22.91
N ASP A 17 -1.37 30.00 21.65
CA ASP A 17 -1.98 29.21 20.58
C ASP A 17 -1.23 27.86 20.50
N GLN A 18 -1.62 26.94 21.36
CA GLN A 18 -1.18 25.55 21.32
C GLN A 18 -2.00 24.77 20.30
N ARG A 19 -1.99 25.19 19.04
CA ARG A 19 -2.47 24.38 17.94
C ARG A 19 -1.34 23.87 17.07
N GLY A 20 -0.30 23.39 17.72
CA GLY A 20 0.65 22.51 17.12
C GLY A 20 0.19 21.04 17.29
N LEU A 21 -0.94 20.65 16.73
CA LEU A 21 -1.15 19.23 16.44
C LEU A 21 -0.02 18.83 15.51
N PRO A 22 0.86 17.87 15.90
CA PRO A 22 1.79 17.34 14.95
C PRO A 22 0.93 16.77 13.82
N LYS A 23 0.90 17.42 12.68
CA LYS A 23 0.55 16.79 11.43
C LYS A 23 1.60 15.71 11.26
N LYS A 24 1.36 14.56 11.88
CA LYS A 24 2.02 13.33 11.51
C LYS A 24 1.58 13.12 10.09
N ALA A 25 2.33 13.71 9.16
CA ALA A 25 2.23 13.36 7.77
C ALA A 25 2.33 11.85 7.78
N LEU A 26 1.27 11.17 7.36
CA LEU A 26 1.30 9.74 7.08
C LEU A 26 2.38 9.59 6.02
N ASP A 27 3.59 9.35 6.47
CA ASP A 27 4.70 9.04 5.60
C ASP A 27 4.43 7.65 5.00
N TRP A 28 3.80 7.65 3.84
CA TRP A 28 3.57 6.45 3.05
C TRP A 28 4.87 5.76 2.65
N SER A 29 5.99 6.47 2.72
CA SER A 29 7.27 5.92 2.34
C SER A 29 7.89 5.03 3.42
N SER A 30 7.53 5.25 4.70
CA SER A 30 8.08 4.50 5.83
C SER A 30 7.30 3.23 6.20
N SER A 31 6.14 2.99 5.57
CA SER A 31 5.26 1.84 5.88
C SER A 31 5.21 0.77 4.78
N ARG A 32 5.97 0.94 3.70
CA ARG A 32 6.07 -0.13 2.70
C ARG A 32 7.00 -1.21 3.21
N PRO A 33 6.53 -2.44 3.36
CA PRO A 33 7.45 -3.54 3.57
C PRO A 33 8.44 -3.56 2.40
N VAL A 34 9.70 -3.69 2.71
CA VAL A 34 10.75 -3.79 1.67
C VAL A 34 10.58 -5.16 1.01
N SER A 35 10.19 -5.16 -0.26
CA SER A 35 10.11 -6.37 -1.06
C SER A 35 11.49 -6.75 -1.56
N ASP A 36 11.84 -8.03 -1.45
CA ASP A 36 13.05 -8.56 -2.04
C ASP A 36 12.97 -8.53 -3.58
N PRO A 37 14.10 -8.46 -4.29
CA PRO A 37 14.12 -8.33 -5.75
C PRO A 37 13.48 -9.55 -6.45
N PHE A 38 12.62 -9.29 -7.40
CA PHE A 38 12.05 -10.25 -8.33
C PHE A 38 11.58 -9.54 -9.60
N GLU A 39 11.30 -10.29 -10.63
CA GLU A 39 10.72 -9.80 -11.88
C GLU A 39 9.37 -10.48 -12.09
N ALA A 40 8.31 -9.70 -12.24
CA ALA A 40 7.00 -10.17 -12.69
C ALA A 40 6.88 -9.91 -14.19
N ARG A 41 6.62 -10.97 -14.98
CA ARG A 41 6.57 -10.88 -16.45
C ARG A 41 5.15 -10.74 -16.94
N ASP A 42 4.34 -11.77 -16.73
CA ASP A 42 2.97 -11.84 -17.23
C ASP A 42 2.00 -12.04 -16.08
N ALA A 43 0.82 -11.46 -16.21
CA ALA A 43 -0.28 -11.63 -15.27
C ALA A 43 -1.59 -11.79 -16.03
N ASP A 44 -2.31 -12.89 -15.75
CA ASP A 44 -3.59 -13.24 -16.35
C ASP A 44 -4.63 -13.58 -15.29
N ILE A 45 -5.91 -13.28 -15.59
CA ILE A 45 -7.02 -13.64 -14.72
C ILE A 45 -7.80 -14.78 -15.36
N ILE A 46 -7.95 -15.88 -14.61
CA ILE A 46 -8.76 -17.03 -14.99
C ILE A 46 -9.74 -17.31 -13.85
N GLY A 47 -11.03 -17.07 -14.10
CA GLY A 47 -12.08 -17.16 -13.09
C GLY A 47 -11.84 -16.16 -11.94
N ASP A 48 -11.77 -16.64 -10.72
CA ASP A 48 -11.55 -15.87 -9.50
C ASP A 48 -10.08 -15.85 -9.04
N SER A 49 -9.15 -16.15 -9.93
CA SER A 49 -7.73 -16.21 -9.61
C SER A 49 -6.90 -15.41 -10.61
N ILE A 50 -5.88 -14.73 -10.09
CA ILE A 50 -4.82 -14.13 -10.88
C ILE A 50 -3.62 -15.06 -10.88
N PHE A 51 -3.05 -15.29 -12.06
CA PHE A 51 -1.82 -16.05 -12.27
C PHE A 51 -0.73 -15.10 -12.67
N VAL A 52 0.39 -15.12 -11.96
CA VAL A 52 1.53 -14.23 -12.21
C VAL A 52 2.77 -15.07 -12.43
N GLN A 53 3.45 -14.86 -13.55
CA GLN A 53 4.76 -15.44 -13.81
C GLN A 53 5.84 -14.57 -13.19
N VAL A 54 6.65 -15.15 -12.33
CA VAL A 54 7.74 -14.47 -11.64
C VAL A 54 9.06 -15.18 -11.86
N SER A 55 10.14 -14.40 -11.84
CA SER A 55 11.49 -14.91 -11.78
C SER A 55 12.29 -14.20 -10.70
N TYR A 56 13.14 -14.93 -10.00
CA TYR A 56 13.95 -14.42 -8.90
C TYR A 56 15.19 -15.28 -8.69
N SER A 57 16.12 -14.76 -7.90
CA SER A 57 17.32 -15.52 -7.49
C SER A 57 17.09 -16.15 -6.13
N GLY A 58 17.48 -17.42 -5.99
CA GLY A 58 17.33 -18.17 -4.74
C GLY A 58 17.74 -19.62 -4.89
N GLY A 59 17.04 -20.51 -4.20
CA GLY A 59 17.17 -21.96 -4.31
C GLY A 59 17.64 -22.67 -3.04
N CYS A 60 17.89 -21.94 -1.96
CA CYS A 60 18.34 -22.50 -0.68
C CYS A 60 17.33 -22.29 0.45
N ALA A 61 16.39 -21.36 0.30
CA ALA A 61 15.31 -21.11 1.26
C ALA A 61 13.96 -21.06 0.54
N GLU A 62 12.90 -21.14 1.30
CA GLU A 62 11.54 -20.96 0.79
C GLU A 62 11.23 -19.47 0.63
N HIS A 63 10.70 -19.09 -0.51
CA HIS A 63 10.30 -17.73 -0.85
C HIS A 63 8.80 -17.57 -0.69
N GLU A 64 8.39 -16.46 -0.11
CA GLU A 64 6.98 -16.14 0.10
C GLU A 64 6.56 -14.99 -0.80
N PHE A 65 5.36 -15.09 -1.37
CA PHE A 65 4.76 -14.05 -2.18
C PHE A 65 3.36 -13.73 -1.68
N GLU A 66 3.04 -12.44 -1.63
CA GLU A 66 1.74 -11.96 -1.20
C GLU A 66 1.22 -10.90 -2.15
N LEU A 67 -0.04 -11.03 -2.57
CA LEU A 67 -0.73 -10.01 -3.36
C LEU A 67 -1.37 -9.00 -2.42
N GLN A 68 -0.96 -7.74 -2.54
CA GLN A 68 -1.43 -6.65 -1.67
C GLN A 68 -2.07 -5.52 -2.48
N THR A 69 -2.94 -4.75 -1.83
CA THR A 69 -3.45 -3.50 -2.39
C THR A 69 -2.44 -2.37 -2.19
N LEU A 70 -2.30 -1.51 -3.20
CA LEU A 70 -1.51 -0.30 -3.11
C LEU A 70 -2.43 0.92 -3.13
N GLY A 71 -2.53 1.58 -1.98
CA GLY A 71 -3.37 2.76 -1.84
C GLY A 71 -4.88 2.49 -1.83
N PRO A 72 -5.68 3.55 -1.78
CA PRO A 72 -7.13 3.45 -1.74
C PRO A 72 -7.70 3.05 -3.11
N GLN A 73 -8.89 2.43 -3.06
CA GLN A 73 -9.67 2.16 -4.26
C GLN A 73 -10.08 3.46 -4.96
N VAL A 74 -9.90 3.52 -6.26
CA VAL A 74 -10.41 4.62 -7.09
C VAL A 74 -11.89 4.37 -7.37
N ARG A 75 -12.73 5.30 -6.92
CA ARG A 75 -14.17 5.28 -7.15
C ARG A 75 -14.49 5.74 -8.57
N SER A 76 -14.52 4.80 -9.48
CA SER A 76 -14.89 4.97 -10.89
C SER A 76 -15.91 3.89 -11.28
N LEU A 77 -16.40 3.93 -12.51
CA LEU A 77 -17.27 2.91 -13.08
C LEU A 77 -16.60 2.30 -14.32
N PRO A 78 -16.08 1.07 -14.23
CA PRO A 78 -15.92 0.23 -13.02
C PRO A 78 -14.88 0.76 -12.02
N PRO A 79 -14.94 0.33 -10.74
CA PRO A 79 -13.95 0.71 -9.75
C PRO A 79 -12.58 0.15 -10.10
N LYS A 80 -11.53 0.90 -9.72
CA LYS A 80 -10.13 0.52 -9.98
C LYS A 80 -9.38 0.34 -8.68
N GLN A 81 -8.57 -0.71 -8.60
CA GLN A 81 -7.68 -0.97 -7.49
C GLN A 81 -6.28 -1.27 -7.98
N GLN A 82 -5.32 -0.52 -7.45
CA GLN A 82 -3.92 -0.85 -7.68
C GLN A 82 -3.50 -1.99 -6.76
N ILE A 83 -2.83 -2.98 -7.33
CA ILE A 83 -2.31 -4.15 -6.63
C ILE A 83 -0.81 -4.29 -6.88
N ILE A 84 -0.11 -4.81 -5.90
CA ILE A 84 1.31 -5.14 -6.00
C ILE A 84 1.54 -6.56 -5.50
N LEU A 85 2.58 -7.18 -5.99
CA LEU A 85 3.10 -8.43 -5.47
C LEU A 85 4.27 -8.11 -4.54
N PHE A 86 4.20 -8.62 -3.32
CA PHE A 86 5.24 -8.51 -2.32
C PHE A 86 6.01 -9.82 -2.22
N HIS A 87 7.33 -9.76 -2.12
CA HIS A 87 8.22 -10.90 -2.09
C HIS A 87 9.12 -10.89 -0.87
N GLN A 88 9.21 -12.02 -0.18
CA GLN A 88 10.14 -12.29 0.90
C GLN A 88 11.03 -13.48 0.53
N ALA A 89 12.33 -13.23 0.41
CA ALA A 89 13.32 -14.25 0.11
C ALA A 89 13.81 -15.01 1.34
N ASN A 90 13.37 -14.61 2.55
CA ASN A 90 13.75 -15.22 3.83
C ASN A 90 15.26 -15.39 4.04
N GLY A 91 16.04 -14.41 3.53
CA GLY A 91 17.49 -14.40 3.67
C GLY A 91 18.21 -15.38 2.73
N ASP A 92 17.55 -15.87 1.68
CA ASP A 92 18.18 -16.75 0.67
C ASP A 92 19.32 -16.03 -0.05
N ALA A 93 20.56 -16.49 0.16
CA ALA A 93 21.75 -15.95 -0.48
C ALA A 93 22.16 -16.74 -1.75
N CYS A 94 21.41 -17.77 -2.12
CA CYS A 94 21.68 -18.56 -3.32
C CYS A 94 21.33 -17.78 -4.59
N ARG A 95 21.93 -18.13 -5.71
CA ARG A 95 21.84 -17.40 -6.97
C ARG A 95 21.31 -18.25 -8.13
N ALA A 96 20.60 -19.32 -7.85
CA ALA A 96 19.91 -20.05 -8.88
C ALA A 96 18.80 -19.17 -9.47
N HIS A 97 18.65 -19.19 -10.79
CA HIS A 97 17.53 -18.53 -11.46
C HIS A 97 16.28 -19.42 -11.35
N ILE A 98 15.26 -18.91 -10.70
CA ILE A 98 14.00 -19.63 -10.47
C ILE A 98 12.90 -18.92 -11.23
N GLU A 99 12.12 -19.68 -11.98
CA GLU A 99 10.89 -19.24 -12.64
C GLU A 99 9.71 -20.00 -12.04
N GLN A 100 8.66 -19.27 -11.69
CA GLN A 100 7.48 -19.82 -11.03
C GLN A 100 6.23 -19.10 -11.48
N THR A 101 5.13 -19.83 -11.58
CA THR A 101 3.79 -19.26 -11.73
C THR A 101 3.09 -19.27 -10.39
N LEU A 102 2.72 -18.10 -9.92
CA LEU A 102 1.97 -17.90 -8.67
C LEU A 102 0.49 -17.75 -8.96
N SER A 103 -0.34 -18.19 -8.03
CA SER A 103 -1.80 -18.04 -8.12
C SER A 103 -2.33 -17.42 -6.84
N PHE A 104 -3.17 -16.37 -6.99
CA PHE A 104 -3.81 -15.69 -5.87
C PHE A 104 -5.31 -15.56 -6.11
N SER A 105 -6.09 -15.69 -5.04
CA SER A 105 -7.53 -15.48 -5.09
C SER A 105 -7.87 -14.00 -5.22
N LEU A 106 -8.81 -13.69 -6.12
CA LEU A 106 -9.33 -12.35 -6.34
C LEU A 106 -10.64 -12.06 -5.60
N HIS A 107 -11.14 -13.00 -4.78
CA HIS A 107 -12.36 -12.76 -3.99
C HIS A 107 -12.34 -11.48 -3.17
N PRO A 108 -11.22 -11.06 -2.52
CA PRO A 108 -11.17 -9.80 -1.79
C PRO A 108 -11.35 -8.56 -2.67
N PHE A 109 -11.20 -8.69 -3.98
CA PHE A 109 -11.32 -7.60 -4.96
C PHE A 109 -12.69 -7.52 -5.64
N ARG A 110 -13.68 -8.25 -5.17
CA ARG A 110 -15.08 -8.12 -5.57
C ARG A 110 -15.70 -6.87 -4.94
N MET A 111 -15.39 -5.70 -5.53
CA MET A 111 -15.67 -4.39 -4.95
C MET A 111 -16.87 -3.68 -5.57
N SER A 112 -17.48 -4.27 -6.57
CA SER A 112 -18.59 -3.67 -7.32
C SER A 112 -19.80 -4.58 -7.35
N PRO A 113 -21.02 -4.05 -7.12
CA PRO A 113 -22.24 -4.82 -7.32
C PRO A 113 -22.54 -5.15 -8.80
N HIS A 114 -21.76 -4.55 -9.72
CA HIS A 114 -21.91 -4.77 -11.16
C HIS A 114 -21.01 -5.90 -11.69
N GLY A 115 -20.34 -6.65 -10.81
CA GLY A 115 -19.54 -7.81 -11.20
C GLY A 115 -18.26 -7.50 -11.98
N ILE A 116 -17.73 -6.27 -11.89
CA ILE A 116 -16.51 -5.86 -12.60
C ILE A 116 -15.65 -4.99 -11.70
N THR A 117 -14.38 -5.35 -11.58
CA THR A 117 -13.33 -4.52 -10.97
C THR A 117 -12.12 -4.46 -11.92
N VAL A 118 -11.52 -3.29 -12.06
CA VAL A 118 -10.28 -3.11 -12.82
C VAL A 118 -9.11 -3.17 -11.85
N LEU A 119 -8.19 -4.09 -12.08
CA LEU A 119 -6.97 -4.24 -11.30
C LEU A 119 -5.79 -3.67 -12.09
N LEU A 120 -5.03 -2.79 -11.45
CA LEU A 120 -3.82 -2.20 -12.02
C LEU A 120 -2.62 -2.92 -11.40
N PHE A 121 -1.94 -3.73 -12.18
CA PHE A 121 -0.77 -4.50 -11.76
C PHE A 121 0.44 -4.07 -12.59
N ASN A 122 1.44 -3.46 -11.95
CA ASN A 122 2.55 -2.80 -12.63
C ASN A 122 2.02 -1.84 -13.72
N ASP A 123 2.42 -2.01 -14.97
CA ASP A 123 1.97 -1.24 -16.11
C ASP A 123 0.79 -1.90 -16.87
N THR A 124 0.23 -2.98 -16.31
CA THR A 124 -0.82 -3.76 -16.94
C THR A 124 -2.17 -3.49 -16.30
N THR A 125 -3.21 -3.35 -17.13
CA THR A 125 -4.60 -3.22 -16.69
C THR A 125 -5.32 -4.55 -16.89
N LEU A 126 -5.80 -5.14 -15.80
CA LEU A 126 -6.52 -6.41 -15.78
C LEU A 126 -7.99 -6.16 -15.46
N ILE A 127 -8.89 -6.81 -16.17
CA ILE A 127 -10.34 -6.71 -15.94
C ILE A 127 -10.80 -7.98 -15.25
N TYR A 128 -11.15 -7.85 -13.98
CA TYR A 128 -11.73 -8.93 -13.20
C TYR A 128 -13.24 -8.89 -13.28
N ARG A 129 -13.85 -9.96 -13.83
CA ARG A 129 -15.30 -10.14 -13.94
C ARG A 129 -15.73 -11.27 -13.01
N TYR A 130 -16.79 -11.03 -12.24
CA TYR A 130 -17.33 -11.98 -11.28
C TYR A 130 -18.86 -11.88 -11.22
N GLU A 131 -19.50 -12.95 -10.79
CA GLU A 131 -20.95 -13.04 -10.59
C GLU A 131 -21.32 -12.92 -9.10
#